data_7f070c90113f54d34909423f8caae71b
#
_entry.id   7f070c90113f54d34909423f8caae71b
#
_cell.length_a   1.000
_cell.length_b   1.000
_cell.length_c   1.000
_cell.angle_alpha   90.00
_cell.angle_beta   90.00
_cell.angle_gamma   90.00
#
_symmetry.space_group_name_H-M   'P 1'
#
loop_
_entity.id
_entity.type
_entity.pdbx_description
1 polymer ?
#
loop_
_entity_poly.entity_id
_entity_poly.type
_entity_poly.pdbx_seq_one_letter_code
_entity_poly.pdbx_strand_id
1 'polypeptide(L)'
;MLVLASESPRRAALLAQVGIVPDHILPAAIDETVRKGEAPRIHALRLATEKARAARQKWTGAPAFILAADTLVVAGRRILPKAENEAQVRACLKLLAGRRHQVMTAVALIAPDGKLRTRLALTRVSMLRLTDAQIARYVESREGEGKAGGYAIQGRAEGFIKDISGSYSNVVGLPLALTLSLLAGAGHG
;
A
#
# COMPACT_ATOMS: atom_id res chain seq x y z
N MET A 1 8.20 -9.01 -19.54
CA MET A 1 8.72 -7.74 -18.98
C MET A 1 7.70 -7.16 -18.02
N LEU A 2 8.14 -6.76 -16.83
CA LEU A 2 7.30 -6.19 -15.76
C LEU A 2 7.81 -4.80 -15.35
N VAL A 3 6.95 -3.79 -15.40
CA VAL A 3 7.21 -2.43 -14.93
C VAL A 3 6.42 -2.21 -13.63
N LEU A 4 7.11 -1.86 -12.54
CA LEU A 4 6.49 -1.50 -11.27
C LEU A 4 6.28 0.02 -11.20
N ALA A 5 5.01 0.44 -11.24
CA ALA A 5 4.60 1.84 -11.14
C ALA A 5 4.49 2.29 -9.67
N SER A 6 5.62 2.33 -8.95
CA SER A 6 5.65 2.67 -7.53
C SER A 6 7.01 3.18 -7.08
N GLU A 7 7.03 4.23 -6.25
CA GLU A 7 8.22 4.72 -5.56
C GLU A 7 8.56 3.91 -4.31
N SER A 8 7.66 3.03 -3.85
CA SER A 8 7.82 2.30 -2.60
C SER A 8 8.83 1.16 -2.74
N PRO A 9 10.01 1.24 -2.09
CA PRO A 9 11.00 0.16 -2.12
C PRO A 9 10.46 -1.13 -1.48
N ARG A 10 9.49 -1.01 -0.58
CA ARG A 10 8.85 -2.16 0.06
C ARG A 10 8.10 -3.05 -0.94
N ARG A 11 7.47 -2.45 -1.97
CA ARG A 11 6.76 -3.22 -3.00
C ARG A 11 7.71 -4.01 -3.88
N ALA A 12 8.85 -3.43 -4.24
CA ALA A 12 9.90 -4.15 -4.96
C ALA A 12 10.48 -5.30 -4.11
N ALA A 13 10.74 -5.04 -2.82
CA ALA A 13 11.21 -6.06 -1.89
C ALA A 13 10.20 -7.21 -1.70
N LEU A 14 8.90 -6.91 -1.63
CA LEU A 14 7.85 -7.92 -1.55
C LEU A 14 7.79 -8.79 -2.82
N LEU A 15 7.92 -8.21 -4.01
CA LEU A 15 7.99 -8.98 -5.26
C LEU A 15 9.23 -9.88 -5.29
N ALA A 16 10.38 -9.35 -4.85
CA ALA A 16 11.62 -10.13 -4.77
C ALA A 16 11.51 -11.36 -3.83
N GLN A 17 10.73 -11.28 -2.74
CA GLN A 17 10.48 -12.41 -1.85
C GLN A 17 9.82 -13.60 -2.55
N VAL A 18 9.10 -13.36 -3.63
CA VAL A 18 8.43 -14.41 -4.43
C VAL A 18 9.11 -14.64 -5.78
N GLY A 19 10.38 -14.24 -5.90
CA GLY A 19 11.19 -14.47 -7.09
C GLY A 19 10.88 -13.57 -8.28
N ILE A 20 10.11 -12.49 -8.08
CA ILE A 20 9.79 -11.53 -9.14
C ILE A 20 10.62 -10.27 -8.94
N VAL A 21 11.46 -9.97 -9.91
CA VAL A 21 12.20 -8.71 -9.96
C VAL A 21 11.61 -7.88 -11.10
N PRO A 22 11.07 -6.68 -10.82
CA PRO A 22 10.60 -5.79 -11.89
C PRO A 22 11.77 -5.39 -12.80
N ASP A 23 11.56 -5.47 -14.12
CA ASP A 23 12.56 -5.02 -15.09
C ASP A 23 12.79 -3.51 -15.01
N HIS A 24 11.73 -2.75 -14.66
CA HIS A 24 11.79 -1.31 -14.51
C HIS A 24 10.92 -0.83 -13.33
N ILE A 25 11.38 0.24 -12.68
CA ILE A 25 10.60 0.99 -11.69
C ILE A 25 10.28 2.35 -12.33
N LEU A 26 8.99 2.62 -12.53
CA LEU A 26 8.49 3.82 -13.19
C LEU A 26 7.40 4.48 -12.34
N PRO A 27 7.77 5.31 -11.36
CA PRO A 27 6.81 6.01 -10.53
C PRO A 27 5.87 6.90 -11.34
N ALA A 28 4.61 6.94 -10.94
CA ALA A 28 3.61 7.80 -11.54
C ALA A 28 3.10 8.81 -10.51
N ALA A 29 3.39 10.09 -10.75
CA ALA A 29 2.79 11.17 -9.98
C ALA A 29 1.34 11.37 -10.46
N ILE A 30 0.40 11.29 -9.52
CA ILE A 30 -1.02 11.55 -9.72
C ILE A 30 -1.58 12.37 -8.56
N ASP A 31 -2.76 12.96 -8.72
CA ASP A 31 -3.48 13.58 -7.61
C ASP A 31 -4.10 12.49 -6.71
N GLU A 32 -3.56 12.36 -5.50
CA GLU A 32 -4.01 11.39 -4.49
C GLU A 32 -5.14 11.96 -3.59
N THR A 33 -5.68 13.13 -3.88
CA THR A 33 -6.73 13.77 -3.07
C THR A 33 -8.02 12.92 -3.04
N VAL A 34 -8.57 12.74 -1.84
CA VAL A 34 -9.87 12.07 -1.66
C VAL A 34 -10.98 12.94 -2.23
N ARG A 35 -11.79 12.40 -3.14
CA ARG A 35 -12.92 13.11 -3.74
C ARG A 35 -14.10 13.20 -2.75
N LYS A 36 -14.92 14.24 -2.87
CA LYS A 36 -16.10 14.42 -2.00
C LYS A 36 -17.02 13.18 -2.06
N GLY A 37 -17.29 12.60 -0.91
CA GLY A 37 -18.15 11.41 -0.80
C GLY A 37 -17.52 10.09 -1.26
N GLU A 38 -16.23 10.07 -1.61
CA GLU A 38 -15.54 8.89 -2.10
C GLU A 38 -15.29 7.88 -0.96
N ALA A 39 -15.86 6.68 -1.09
CA ALA A 39 -15.62 5.62 -0.12
C ALA A 39 -14.16 5.11 -0.21
N PRO A 40 -13.53 4.69 0.92
CA PRO A 40 -12.12 4.26 0.93
C PRO A 40 -11.80 3.19 -0.11
N ARG A 41 -12.71 2.24 -0.31
CA ARG A 41 -12.57 1.17 -1.29
C ARG A 41 -12.49 1.68 -2.73
N ILE A 42 -13.32 2.67 -3.06
CA ILE A 42 -13.35 3.30 -4.39
C ILE A 42 -12.10 4.15 -4.58
N HIS A 43 -11.70 4.89 -3.56
CA HIS A 43 -10.49 5.70 -3.55
C HIS A 43 -9.24 4.85 -3.84
N ALA A 44 -9.03 3.74 -3.11
CA ALA A 44 -7.88 2.85 -3.34
C ALA A 44 -7.85 2.30 -4.78
N LEU A 45 -8.99 1.83 -5.30
CA LEU A 45 -9.10 1.30 -6.66
C LEU A 45 -8.84 2.37 -7.72
N ARG A 46 -9.34 3.58 -7.51
CA ARG A 46 -9.09 4.72 -8.40
C ARG A 46 -7.60 5.04 -8.45
N LEU A 47 -6.96 5.22 -7.28
CA LEU A 47 -5.54 5.59 -7.23
C LEU A 47 -4.64 4.53 -7.87
N ALA A 48 -4.86 3.24 -7.57
CA ALA A 48 -4.11 2.17 -8.20
C ALA A 48 -4.28 2.18 -9.73
N THR A 49 -5.51 2.39 -10.21
CA THR A 49 -5.83 2.46 -11.64
C THR A 49 -5.17 3.66 -12.31
N GLU A 50 -5.28 4.84 -11.71
CA GLU A 50 -4.70 6.08 -12.23
C GLU A 50 -3.16 5.99 -12.28
N LYS A 51 -2.51 5.42 -11.23
CA LYS A 51 -1.06 5.13 -11.23
C LYS A 51 -0.65 4.21 -12.37
N ALA A 52 -1.39 3.11 -12.59
CA ALA A 52 -1.10 2.17 -13.67
C ALA A 52 -1.23 2.85 -15.04
N ARG A 53 -2.30 3.63 -15.26
CA ARG A 53 -2.54 4.37 -16.52
C ARG A 53 -1.47 5.43 -16.77
N ALA A 54 -1.12 6.22 -15.77
CA ALA A 54 -0.08 7.24 -15.89
C ALA A 54 1.29 6.64 -16.18
N ALA A 55 1.65 5.51 -15.55
CA ALA A 55 2.86 4.79 -15.87
C ALA A 55 2.81 4.21 -17.30
N ARG A 56 1.66 3.65 -17.73
CA ARG A 56 1.49 3.13 -19.11
C ARG A 56 1.66 4.22 -20.16
N GLN A 57 1.17 5.42 -19.90
CA GLN A 57 1.35 6.58 -20.80
C GLN A 57 2.81 7.04 -20.90
N LYS A 58 3.55 6.96 -19.80
CA LYS A 58 4.99 7.32 -19.76
C LYS A 58 5.89 6.22 -20.33
N TRP A 59 5.40 4.98 -20.40
CA TRP A 59 6.20 3.87 -20.86
C TRP A 59 6.29 3.85 -22.39
N THR A 60 7.51 4.01 -22.91
CA THR A 60 7.83 4.03 -24.35
C THR A 60 8.58 2.78 -24.80
N GLY A 61 8.85 1.83 -23.88
CA GLY A 61 9.55 0.58 -24.18
C GLY A 61 8.69 -0.49 -24.87
N ALA A 62 9.24 -1.68 -24.99
CA ALA A 62 8.54 -2.84 -25.53
C ALA A 62 7.25 -3.15 -24.75
N PRO A 63 6.31 -3.94 -25.31
CA PRO A 63 5.09 -4.34 -24.61
C PRO A 63 5.38 -4.95 -23.24
N ALA A 64 4.80 -4.39 -22.18
CA ALA A 64 5.09 -4.74 -20.79
C ALA A 64 3.82 -4.83 -19.94
N PHE A 65 3.90 -5.62 -18.87
CA PHE A 65 2.95 -5.58 -17.78
C PHE A 65 3.24 -4.36 -16.90
N ILE A 66 2.26 -3.51 -16.64
CA ILE A 66 2.38 -2.35 -15.76
C ILE A 66 1.63 -2.64 -14.47
N LEU A 67 2.37 -2.83 -13.37
CA LEU A 67 1.84 -3.14 -12.05
C LEU A 67 1.86 -1.90 -11.17
N ALA A 68 0.70 -1.51 -10.67
CA ALA A 68 0.56 -0.43 -9.68
C ALA A 68 -0.20 -0.91 -8.46
N ALA A 69 0.02 -0.26 -7.33
CA ALA A 69 -0.77 -0.48 -6.13
C ALA A 69 -0.95 0.81 -5.33
N ASP A 70 -2.05 0.87 -4.58
CA ASP A 70 -2.28 1.93 -3.60
C ASP A 70 -2.77 1.35 -2.29
N THR A 71 -2.27 1.89 -1.16
CA THR A 71 -2.51 1.34 0.18
C THR A 71 -3.07 2.41 1.10
N LEU A 72 -4.20 2.13 1.71
CA LEU A 72 -4.88 3.00 2.65
C LEU A 72 -4.98 2.33 4.02
N VAL A 73 -4.80 3.12 5.08
CA VAL A 73 -5.17 2.75 6.45
C VAL A 73 -6.49 3.43 6.80
N VAL A 74 -7.47 2.66 7.26
CA VAL A 74 -8.84 3.14 7.49
C VAL A 74 -9.28 2.79 8.91
N ALA A 75 -9.58 3.82 9.71
CA ALA A 75 -10.13 3.69 11.05
C ALA A 75 -11.62 4.05 11.02
N GLY A 76 -12.51 3.05 11.17
CA GLY A 76 -13.94 3.23 10.93
C GLY A 76 -14.22 3.61 9.47
N ARG A 77 -14.64 4.86 9.23
CA ARG A 77 -14.84 5.42 7.87
C ARG A 77 -13.75 6.41 7.46
N ARG A 78 -12.82 6.72 8.36
CA ARG A 78 -11.79 7.74 8.15
C ARG A 78 -10.56 7.11 7.49
N ILE A 79 -10.18 7.60 6.34
CA ILE A 79 -8.87 7.35 5.72
C ILE A 79 -7.84 8.13 6.53
N LEU A 80 -6.78 7.44 6.99
CA LEU A 80 -5.66 8.09 7.64
C LEU A 80 -4.62 8.49 6.58
N PRO A 81 -4.09 9.72 6.64
CA PRO A 81 -3.12 10.19 5.67
C PRO A 81 -1.78 9.43 5.79
N LYS A 82 -0.93 9.59 4.80
CA LYS A 82 0.51 9.36 4.98
C LYS A 82 1.00 10.41 5.99
N ALA A 83 1.60 9.96 7.07
CA ALA A 83 2.11 10.87 8.09
C ALA A 83 3.43 11.48 7.61
N GLU A 84 3.47 12.79 7.42
CA GLU A 84 4.62 13.50 6.84
C GLU A 84 5.61 14.01 7.91
N ASN A 85 5.18 14.01 9.16
CA ASN A 85 5.97 14.51 10.29
C ASN A 85 5.61 13.80 11.59
N GLU A 86 6.42 14.03 12.63
CA GLU A 86 6.28 13.45 13.96
C GLU A 86 4.89 13.68 14.58
N ALA A 87 4.34 14.88 14.44
CA ALA A 87 3.02 15.23 15.01
C ALA A 87 1.91 14.37 14.38
N GLN A 88 1.97 14.15 13.07
CA GLN A 88 1.02 13.31 12.35
C GLN A 88 1.20 11.82 12.68
N VAL A 89 2.45 11.33 12.82
CA VAL A 89 2.73 9.98 13.30
C VAL A 89 2.12 9.76 14.67
N ARG A 90 2.37 10.68 15.61
CA ARG A 90 1.81 10.64 16.97
C ARG A 90 0.28 10.63 16.97
N ALA A 91 -0.34 11.49 16.18
CA ALA A 91 -1.80 11.57 16.06
C ALA A 91 -2.39 10.26 15.51
N CYS A 92 -1.78 9.68 14.49
CA CYS A 92 -2.19 8.40 13.92
C CYS A 92 -2.09 7.27 14.96
N LEU A 93 -0.96 7.15 15.67
CA LEU A 93 -0.77 6.10 16.68
C LEU A 93 -1.74 6.25 17.86
N LYS A 94 -1.99 7.46 18.34
CA LYS A 94 -3.01 7.71 19.38
C LYS A 94 -4.42 7.29 18.93
N LEU A 95 -4.74 7.51 17.66
CA LEU A 95 -6.03 7.10 17.10
C LEU A 95 -6.14 5.57 16.99
N LEU A 96 -5.05 4.87 16.64
CA LEU A 96 -5.04 3.43 16.37
C LEU A 96 -4.81 2.59 17.63
N ALA A 97 -4.16 3.13 18.66
CA ALA A 97 -3.84 2.44 19.89
C ALA A 97 -5.08 1.82 20.56
N GLY A 98 -5.01 0.53 20.88
CA GLY A 98 -6.08 -0.25 21.50
C GLY A 98 -7.28 -0.51 20.59
N ARG A 99 -7.18 -0.26 19.29
CA ARG A 99 -8.31 -0.38 18.34
C ARG A 99 -7.99 -1.32 17.19
N ARG A 100 -9.06 -1.69 16.48
CA ARG A 100 -9.00 -2.37 15.18
C ARG A 100 -9.11 -1.33 14.06
N HIS A 101 -8.33 -1.53 13.03
CA HIS A 101 -8.40 -0.75 11.79
C HIS A 101 -8.28 -1.66 10.57
N GLN A 102 -8.49 -1.11 9.40
CA GLN A 102 -8.38 -1.83 8.13
C GLN A 102 -7.23 -1.27 7.31
N VAL A 103 -6.49 -2.17 6.67
CA VAL A 103 -5.55 -1.83 5.62
C VAL A 103 -6.09 -2.36 4.31
N MET A 104 -6.31 -1.47 3.36
CA MET A 104 -6.82 -1.78 2.03
C MET A 104 -5.74 -1.47 1.01
N THR A 105 -5.33 -2.48 0.24
CA THR A 105 -4.45 -2.27 -0.91
C THR A 105 -5.17 -2.67 -2.18
N ALA A 106 -5.34 -1.71 -3.08
CA ALA A 106 -5.76 -1.98 -4.45
C ALA A 106 -4.53 -2.25 -5.31
N VAL A 107 -4.65 -3.25 -6.17
CA VAL A 107 -3.64 -3.60 -7.19
C VAL A 107 -4.28 -3.43 -8.55
N ALA A 108 -3.58 -2.74 -9.45
CA ALA A 108 -3.96 -2.56 -10.85
C ALA A 108 -2.85 -3.11 -11.74
N LEU A 109 -3.22 -3.94 -12.70
CA LEU A 109 -2.33 -4.52 -13.69
C LEU A 109 -2.85 -4.19 -15.09
N ILE A 110 -2.02 -3.53 -15.90
CA ILE A 110 -2.26 -3.38 -17.34
C ILE A 110 -1.37 -4.39 -18.07
N ALA A 111 -2.00 -5.30 -18.80
CA ALA A 111 -1.29 -6.29 -19.59
C ALA A 111 -0.75 -5.67 -20.90
N PRO A 112 0.18 -6.36 -21.63
CA PRO A 112 0.72 -5.86 -22.90
C PRO A 112 -0.35 -5.57 -23.97
N ASP A 113 -1.48 -6.28 -23.94
CA ASP A 113 -2.64 -6.05 -24.81
C ASP A 113 -3.51 -4.84 -24.40
N GLY A 114 -3.11 -4.11 -23.36
CA GLY A 114 -3.81 -2.94 -22.84
C GLY A 114 -4.95 -3.26 -21.87
N LYS A 115 -5.29 -4.53 -21.63
CA LYS A 115 -6.36 -4.89 -20.68
C LYS A 115 -5.98 -4.56 -19.27
N LEU A 116 -6.82 -3.78 -18.62
CA LEU A 116 -6.70 -3.44 -17.20
C LEU A 116 -7.45 -4.47 -16.33
N ARG A 117 -6.78 -4.95 -15.31
CA ARG A 117 -7.35 -5.77 -14.24
C ARG A 117 -7.07 -5.12 -12.90
N THR A 118 -8.08 -5.07 -12.03
CA THR A 118 -7.95 -4.51 -10.68
C THR A 118 -8.47 -5.47 -9.64
N ARG A 119 -7.85 -5.48 -8.47
CA ARG A 119 -8.29 -6.23 -7.30
C ARG A 119 -8.03 -5.41 -6.04
N LEU A 120 -8.77 -5.70 -4.99
CA LEU A 120 -8.61 -5.07 -3.68
C LEU A 120 -8.43 -6.15 -2.62
N ALA A 121 -7.38 -6.04 -1.84
CA ALA A 121 -7.19 -6.80 -0.61
C ALA A 121 -7.57 -5.96 0.60
N LEU A 122 -8.17 -6.61 1.60
CA LEU A 122 -8.50 -6.01 2.88
C LEU A 122 -7.91 -6.87 4.00
N THR A 123 -7.19 -6.23 4.91
CA THR A 123 -6.64 -6.85 6.13
C THR A 123 -7.09 -6.06 7.33
N ARG A 124 -7.56 -6.74 8.36
CA ARG A 124 -7.86 -6.15 9.67
C ARG A 124 -6.65 -6.27 10.55
N VAL A 125 -6.26 -5.17 11.18
CA VAL A 125 -5.14 -5.10 12.12
C VAL A 125 -5.67 -4.65 13.47
N SER A 126 -5.33 -5.38 14.52
CA SER A 126 -5.62 -5.02 15.91
C SER A 126 -4.35 -4.51 16.56
N MET A 127 -4.36 -3.30 17.09
CA MET A 127 -3.22 -2.70 17.77
C MET A 127 -3.39 -2.78 19.29
N LEU A 128 -2.30 -3.03 20.00
CA LEU A 128 -2.25 -2.97 21.45
C LEU A 128 -2.56 -1.56 21.95
N ARG A 129 -2.97 -1.43 23.21
CA ARG A 129 -2.97 -0.14 23.88
C ARG A 129 -1.52 0.31 24.04
N LEU A 130 -1.23 1.55 23.64
CA LEU A 130 0.11 2.12 23.73
C LEU A 130 0.15 3.21 24.79
N THR A 131 1.23 3.24 25.53
CA THR A 131 1.54 4.36 26.45
C THR A 131 2.11 5.52 25.65
N ASP A 132 2.04 6.74 26.21
CA ASP A 132 2.65 7.91 25.57
C ASP A 132 4.16 7.76 25.40
N ALA A 133 4.85 7.05 26.32
CA ALA A 133 6.28 6.75 26.21
C ALA A 133 6.59 5.81 25.04
N GLN A 134 5.77 4.79 24.80
CA GLN A 134 5.94 3.90 23.63
C GLN A 134 5.73 4.66 22.32
N ILE A 135 4.71 5.51 22.26
CA ILE A 135 4.45 6.37 21.10
C ILE A 135 5.62 7.33 20.87
N ALA A 136 6.16 7.97 21.94
CA ALA A 136 7.28 8.87 21.82
C ALA A 136 8.52 8.19 21.22
N ARG A 137 8.92 7.03 21.76
CA ARG A 137 10.07 6.25 21.25
C ARG A 137 9.88 5.82 19.80
N TYR A 138 8.65 5.49 19.38
CA TYR A 138 8.39 5.15 17.99
C TYR A 138 8.50 6.37 17.08
N VAL A 139 7.97 7.51 17.50
CA VAL A 139 8.09 8.79 16.77
C VAL A 139 9.57 9.16 16.56
N GLU A 140 10.40 9.06 17.61
CA GLU A 140 11.85 9.30 17.55
C GLU A 140 12.56 8.42 16.51
N SER A 141 12.06 7.22 16.23
CA SER A 141 12.64 6.32 15.20
C SER A 141 12.40 6.78 13.78
N ARG A 142 11.47 7.70 13.55
CA ARG A 142 11.02 8.19 12.23
C ARG A 142 10.46 7.13 11.29
N GLU A 143 10.34 5.87 11.73
CA GLU A 143 9.83 4.77 10.89
C GLU A 143 8.41 5.01 10.37
N GLY A 144 7.60 5.79 11.08
CA GLY A 144 6.22 6.12 10.72
C GLY A 144 6.09 7.20 9.65
N GLU A 145 7.15 7.98 9.39
CA GLU A 145 7.09 9.05 8.39
C GLU A 145 6.93 8.49 6.97
N GLY A 146 6.12 9.14 6.16
CA GLY A 146 5.76 8.70 4.81
C GLY A 146 4.91 7.42 4.76
N LYS A 147 4.35 6.96 5.90
CA LYS A 147 3.52 5.76 5.96
C LYS A 147 2.05 6.11 6.19
N ALA A 148 1.17 5.43 5.46
CA ALA A 148 -0.26 5.51 5.71
C ALA A 148 -0.57 5.05 7.15
N GLY A 149 -1.31 5.86 7.90
CA GLY A 149 -1.60 5.59 9.31
C GLY A 149 -0.39 5.71 10.26
N GLY A 150 0.74 6.25 9.79
CA GLY A 150 1.90 6.59 10.61
C GLY A 150 2.66 5.41 11.20
N TYR A 151 2.60 4.20 10.61
CA TYR A 151 3.36 3.06 11.10
C TYR A 151 3.85 2.13 9.99
N ALA A 152 4.94 1.41 10.26
CA ALA A 152 5.52 0.41 9.40
C ALA A 152 5.51 -0.95 10.12
N ILE A 153 4.62 -1.87 9.70
CA ILE A 153 4.43 -3.17 10.36
C ILE A 153 5.69 -4.06 10.32
N GLN A 154 6.55 -3.89 9.32
CA GLN A 154 7.79 -4.64 9.18
C GLN A 154 8.94 -4.09 10.03
N GLY A 155 8.72 -3.01 10.78
CA GLY A 155 9.69 -2.38 11.67
C GLY A 155 9.27 -2.48 13.14
N ARG A 156 9.64 -1.49 13.93
CA ARG A 156 9.35 -1.44 15.37
C ARG A 156 7.87 -1.48 15.71
N ALA A 157 6.99 -1.07 14.78
CA ALA A 157 5.55 -1.11 15.00
C ALA A 157 4.98 -2.53 15.04
N GLU A 158 5.73 -3.55 14.60
CA GLU A 158 5.32 -4.95 14.78
C GLU A 158 5.03 -5.26 16.26
N GLY A 159 5.87 -4.78 17.18
CA GLY A 159 5.67 -4.93 18.62
C GLY A 159 4.40 -4.27 19.17
N PHE A 160 3.68 -3.48 18.38
CA PHE A 160 2.40 -2.88 18.73
C PHE A 160 1.19 -3.66 18.18
N ILE A 161 1.44 -4.65 17.32
CA ILE A 161 0.38 -5.41 16.67
C ILE A 161 -0.03 -6.59 17.57
N LYS A 162 -1.32 -6.64 17.87
CA LYS A 162 -1.92 -7.73 18.65
C LYS A 162 -2.32 -8.89 17.75
N ASP A 163 -2.88 -8.58 16.57
CA ASP A 163 -3.45 -9.57 15.66
C ASP A 163 -3.61 -9.01 14.26
N ILE A 164 -3.48 -9.88 13.25
CA ILE A 164 -3.71 -9.60 11.84
C ILE A 164 -4.68 -10.64 11.28
N SER A 165 -5.81 -10.18 10.77
CA SER A 165 -6.76 -11.02 10.04
C SER A 165 -6.74 -10.65 8.56
N GLY A 166 -6.04 -11.45 7.75
CA GLY A 166 -5.80 -11.23 6.33
C GLY A 166 -4.33 -11.43 5.94
N SER A 167 -3.84 -10.62 5.01
CA SER A 167 -2.49 -10.75 4.46
C SER A 167 -1.51 -9.75 5.09
N TYR A 168 -0.40 -10.23 5.64
CA TYR A 168 0.70 -9.39 6.11
C TYR A 168 1.29 -8.53 4.99
N SER A 169 1.56 -9.13 3.82
CA SER A 169 2.10 -8.41 2.67
C SER A 169 1.16 -7.31 2.15
N ASN A 170 -0.16 -7.47 2.36
CA ASN A 170 -1.13 -6.40 2.13
C ASN A 170 -0.88 -5.20 3.05
N VAL A 171 -0.61 -5.45 4.34
CA VAL A 171 -0.33 -4.36 5.30
C VAL A 171 0.99 -3.66 4.98
N VAL A 172 2.00 -4.39 4.53
CA VAL A 172 3.27 -3.80 4.05
C VAL A 172 3.07 -2.95 2.80
N GLY A 173 2.12 -3.32 1.91
CA GLY A 173 1.72 -2.48 0.79
C GLY A 173 1.57 -3.15 -0.58
N LEU A 174 1.69 -4.50 -0.65
CA LEU A 174 1.41 -5.28 -1.86
C LEU A 174 0.96 -6.69 -1.48
N PRO A 175 -0.33 -7.05 -1.65
CA PRO A 175 -0.85 -8.38 -1.32
C PRO A 175 -0.33 -9.41 -2.31
N LEU A 176 0.73 -10.16 -1.95
CA LEU A 176 1.48 -11.02 -2.87
C LEU A 176 0.62 -12.11 -3.52
N ALA A 177 -0.15 -12.87 -2.75
CA ALA A 177 -1.00 -13.94 -3.32
C ALA A 177 -1.98 -13.41 -4.39
N LEU A 178 -2.60 -12.25 -4.11
CA LEU A 178 -3.49 -11.57 -5.05
C LEU A 178 -2.72 -11.05 -6.27
N THR A 179 -1.55 -10.47 -6.08
CA THR A 179 -0.69 -9.94 -7.15
C THR A 179 -0.22 -11.05 -8.08
N LEU A 180 0.24 -12.18 -7.52
CA LEU A 180 0.63 -13.36 -8.30
C LEU A 180 -0.53 -13.92 -9.13
N SER A 181 -1.73 -14.03 -8.52
CA SER A 181 -2.93 -14.46 -9.23
C SER A 181 -3.30 -13.53 -10.40
N LEU A 182 -3.13 -12.20 -10.21
CA LEU A 182 -3.36 -11.23 -11.29
C LEU A 182 -2.35 -11.38 -12.43
N LEU A 183 -1.08 -11.52 -12.11
CA LEU A 183 0.01 -11.70 -13.08
C LEU A 183 -0.17 -12.99 -13.87
N ALA A 184 -0.35 -14.13 -13.20
CA ALA A 184 -0.59 -15.42 -13.85
C ALA A 184 -1.84 -15.40 -14.73
N GLY A 185 -2.96 -14.86 -14.22
CA GLY A 185 -4.20 -14.71 -14.99
C GLY A 185 -4.10 -13.75 -16.18
N ALA A 186 -3.03 -12.94 -16.24
CA ALA A 186 -2.73 -12.07 -17.36
C ALA A 186 -1.67 -12.67 -18.33
N GLY A 187 -1.14 -13.85 -18.03
CA GLY A 187 -0.13 -14.53 -18.84
C GLY A 187 1.31 -14.07 -18.57
N HIS A 188 1.57 -13.51 -17.39
CA HIS A 188 2.92 -13.26 -16.90
C HIS A 188 3.37 -14.52 -16.15
N GLY A 189 4.19 -15.34 -16.76
CA GLY A 189 4.84 -16.52 -16.23
C GLY A 189 6.33 -16.42 -16.35
#